data_f3e64649fdb265796993370bdd148692
#
_entry.id   f3e64649fdb265796993370bdd148692
#
_cell.length_a   1.000
_cell.length_b   1.000
_cell.length_c   1.000
_cell.angle_alpha   90.00
_cell.angle_beta   90.00
_cell.angle_gamma   90.00
#
_symmetry.space_group_name_H-M   'P 1'
#
loop_
_entity.id
_entity.type
_entity.pdbx_description
1 polymer ?
#
loop_
_entity_poly.entity_id
_entity_poly.type
_entity_poly.pdbx_seq_one_letter_code
_entity_poly.pdbx_strand_id
1 'polypeptide(L)'
;MKKWILPILMAGFLLTGCSSPAATSSALPSSTEKITETQMTEEPGTLEETETGTATETQQEPVIQTVKITATGDCTLGATQTHGYAGSFHEYYDKYGQDYFFKNIRSIFEQDDFTLINLECVLSNATERVEKTWNLKGKPEYVGIMTDSSVEGASLGNNHTFDYGQQGLDDTREVLNKAGIIFGFNDHVDTYTTKDGIKIGIVSASQLSADAVSYTHLRAHET
;
A
#
# COMPACT_ATOMS: atom_id res chain seq x y z
N MET A 1 -44.19 -4.48 -43.60
CA MET A 1 -43.78 -5.19 -42.36
C MET A 1 -43.12 -6.49 -42.75
N LYS A 2 -41.80 -6.55 -42.75
CA LYS A 2 -41.01 -7.78 -42.94
C LYS A 2 -40.16 -8.01 -41.72
N LYS A 3 -40.47 -9.02 -40.93
CA LYS A 3 -39.69 -9.45 -39.75
C LYS A 3 -38.49 -10.29 -40.26
N TRP A 4 -37.29 -9.86 -39.92
CA TRP A 4 -36.09 -10.66 -40.11
C TRP A 4 -35.79 -11.37 -38.80
N ILE A 5 -35.79 -12.70 -38.81
CA ILE A 5 -35.35 -13.55 -37.71
C ILE A 5 -33.92 -13.94 -38.00
N LEU A 6 -33.01 -13.56 -37.13
CA LEU A 6 -31.58 -13.93 -37.20
C LEU A 6 -31.37 -15.17 -36.31
N PRO A 7 -30.75 -16.26 -36.78
CA PRO A 7 -30.49 -17.42 -35.96
C PRO A 7 -29.25 -17.17 -35.06
N ILE A 8 -29.42 -17.48 -33.78
CA ILE A 8 -28.34 -17.48 -32.77
C ILE A 8 -27.51 -18.74 -33.00
N LEU A 9 -26.25 -18.58 -33.38
CA LEU A 9 -25.27 -19.66 -33.48
C LEU A 9 -24.63 -19.85 -32.10
N MET A 10 -24.94 -20.95 -31.43
CA MET A 10 -24.36 -21.37 -30.16
C MET A 10 -23.01 -22.06 -30.46
N ALA A 11 -21.90 -21.37 -30.20
CA ALA A 11 -20.57 -21.98 -30.24
C ALA A 11 -20.24 -22.61 -28.90
N GLY A 12 -20.24 -23.94 -28.84
CA GLY A 12 -19.80 -24.69 -27.67
C GLY A 12 -18.30 -24.60 -27.48
N PHE A 13 -17.83 -24.10 -26.35
CA PHE A 13 -16.44 -24.16 -25.92
C PHE A 13 -16.16 -25.50 -25.24
N LEU A 14 -15.36 -26.33 -25.88
CA LEU A 14 -14.76 -27.54 -25.27
C LEU A 14 -13.60 -27.10 -24.35
N LEU A 15 -13.78 -27.28 -23.06
CA LEU A 15 -12.72 -27.14 -22.07
C LEU A 15 -11.82 -28.38 -22.11
N THR A 16 -10.65 -28.26 -22.72
CA THR A 16 -9.58 -29.25 -22.55
C THR A 16 -8.81 -28.90 -21.25
N GLY A 17 -8.95 -29.74 -20.25
CA GLY A 17 -8.20 -29.65 -19.00
C GLY A 17 -6.73 -29.99 -19.23
N CYS A 18 -5.83 -29.04 -18.97
CA CYS A 18 -4.40 -29.31 -18.79
C CYS A 18 -4.15 -29.72 -17.34
N SER A 19 -3.81 -30.97 -17.14
CA SER A 19 -3.28 -31.49 -15.88
C SER A 19 -1.82 -31.06 -15.71
N SER A 20 -1.54 -30.24 -14.70
CA SER A 20 -0.17 -29.92 -14.27
C SER A 20 0.41 -31.04 -13.41
N PRO A 21 1.70 -31.38 -13.57
CA PRO A 21 2.36 -32.38 -12.72
C PRO A 21 2.59 -31.81 -11.31
N ALA A 22 2.39 -32.68 -10.31
CA ALA A 22 2.60 -32.40 -8.90
C ALA A 22 4.07 -32.05 -8.60
N ALA A 23 4.28 -30.91 -7.97
CA ALA A 23 5.57 -30.53 -7.41
C ALA A 23 5.83 -31.36 -6.14
N THR A 24 6.92 -32.09 -6.14
CA THR A 24 7.46 -32.82 -4.99
C THR A 24 7.94 -31.82 -3.94
N SER A 25 7.32 -31.87 -2.76
CA SER A 25 7.76 -31.17 -1.55
C SER A 25 9.07 -31.74 -1.07
N SER A 26 10.17 -30.99 -1.18
CA SER A 26 11.40 -31.26 -0.47
C SER A 26 11.34 -30.60 0.92
N ALA A 27 11.34 -31.45 1.94
CA ALA A 27 11.37 -31.03 3.35
C ALA A 27 12.72 -30.38 3.68
N LEU A 28 12.65 -29.21 4.34
CA LEU A 28 13.79 -28.54 4.98
C LEU A 28 14.25 -29.39 6.21
N PRO A 29 15.56 -29.53 6.44
CA PRO A 29 16.05 -30.13 7.67
C PRO A 29 15.91 -29.16 8.85
N SER A 30 15.26 -29.63 9.90
CA SER A 30 15.20 -28.97 11.21
C SER A 30 16.56 -29.12 11.89
N SER A 31 17.32 -28.03 12.03
CA SER A 31 18.52 -28.02 12.88
C SER A 31 18.10 -27.60 14.29
N THR A 32 18.06 -28.61 15.17
CA THR A 32 17.94 -28.39 16.62
C THR A 32 19.34 -28.15 17.17
N GLU A 33 19.70 -26.92 17.46
CA GLU A 33 20.90 -26.60 18.23
C GLU A 33 20.68 -26.96 19.70
N LYS A 34 21.49 -27.92 20.17
CA LYS A 34 21.63 -28.28 21.59
C LYS A 34 22.45 -27.20 22.29
N ILE A 35 21.85 -26.52 23.22
CA ILE A 35 22.55 -25.66 24.19
C ILE A 35 23.29 -26.58 25.17
N THR A 36 24.61 -26.51 25.15
CA THR A 36 25.48 -27.25 26.09
C THR A 36 25.56 -26.45 27.39
N GLU A 37 25.04 -27.01 28.45
CA GLU A 37 25.15 -26.55 29.82
C GLU A 37 26.58 -26.72 30.32
N THR A 38 27.32 -25.63 30.52
CA THR A 38 28.65 -25.66 31.14
C THR A 38 28.49 -25.56 32.65
N GLN A 39 28.71 -26.63 33.35
CA GLN A 39 28.83 -26.66 34.79
C GLN A 39 30.10 -25.93 35.23
N MET A 40 29.98 -24.86 36.00
CA MET A 40 31.08 -24.27 36.76
C MET A 40 31.06 -24.79 38.20
N THR A 41 32.18 -25.35 38.59
CA THR A 41 32.49 -25.82 39.94
C THR A 41 32.61 -24.66 40.93
N GLU A 42 31.93 -24.75 42.07
CA GLU A 42 32.04 -23.83 43.19
C GLU A 42 33.31 -24.07 43.98
N GLU A 43 34.06 -23.00 44.30
CA GLU A 43 34.97 -22.97 45.46
C GLU A 43 34.37 -22.03 46.52
N PRO A 44 34.52 -22.37 47.84
CA PRO A 44 33.87 -21.63 48.92
C PRO A 44 34.72 -20.42 49.34
N GLY A 45 34.26 -19.22 49.05
CA GLY A 45 34.82 -17.94 49.56
C GLY A 45 33.90 -17.29 50.57
N THR A 46 34.50 -16.91 51.67
CA THR A 46 34.11 -16.26 52.91
C THR A 46 32.96 -15.24 52.80
N LEU A 47 31.99 -15.36 53.74
CA LEU A 47 30.86 -14.45 53.96
C LEU A 47 31.33 -13.09 54.48
N GLU A 48 31.13 -12.04 53.73
CA GLU A 48 30.94 -10.67 54.24
C GLU A 48 29.46 -10.29 54.09
N GLU A 49 28.82 -10.05 55.22
CA GLU A 49 27.45 -9.52 55.26
C GLU A 49 27.44 -8.06 54.74
N THR A 50 26.95 -7.86 53.54
CA THR A 50 26.58 -6.55 53.03
C THR A 50 25.06 -6.45 53.05
N GLU A 51 24.53 -5.51 53.84
CA GLU A 51 23.10 -5.17 53.89
C GLU A 51 22.58 -4.87 52.47
N THR A 52 21.81 -5.81 51.94
CA THR A 52 21.16 -5.63 50.63
C THR A 52 19.84 -4.93 50.84
N GLY A 53 19.83 -3.62 50.57
CA GLY A 53 18.58 -2.87 50.40
C GLY A 53 17.77 -3.53 49.28
N THR A 54 16.64 -4.13 49.64
CA THR A 54 15.70 -4.71 48.70
C THR A 54 15.08 -3.59 47.85
N ALA A 55 15.66 -3.29 46.70
CA ALA A 55 14.99 -2.49 45.71
C ALA A 55 13.83 -3.33 45.12
N THR A 56 12.62 -3.00 45.55
CA THR A 56 11.40 -3.56 44.99
C THR A 56 11.31 -3.02 43.54
N GLU A 57 11.73 -3.80 42.59
CA GLU A 57 11.52 -3.55 41.15
C GLU A 57 10.01 -3.61 40.92
N THR A 58 9.39 -2.45 40.85
CA THR A 58 7.97 -2.35 40.46
C THR A 58 7.90 -2.73 39.00
N GLN A 59 7.52 -3.97 38.68
CA GLN A 59 7.20 -4.38 37.34
C GLN A 59 6.00 -3.54 36.87
N GLN A 60 6.26 -2.55 36.02
CA GLN A 60 5.20 -1.85 35.32
C GLN A 60 4.57 -2.82 34.32
N GLU A 61 3.25 -3.04 34.46
CA GLU A 61 2.51 -3.80 33.48
C GLU A 61 2.65 -3.14 32.11
N PRO A 62 2.79 -3.90 31.02
CA PRO A 62 2.91 -3.35 29.67
C PRO A 62 1.66 -2.54 29.32
N VAL A 63 1.83 -1.28 28.98
CA VAL A 63 0.76 -0.42 28.48
C VAL A 63 0.42 -0.88 27.07
N ILE A 64 -0.74 -1.50 26.89
CA ILE A 64 -1.25 -1.91 25.59
C ILE A 64 -1.84 -0.68 24.91
N GLN A 65 -1.27 -0.29 23.76
CA GLN A 65 -1.82 0.76 22.91
C GLN A 65 -2.51 0.12 21.70
N THR A 66 -3.68 0.64 21.34
CA THR A 66 -4.46 0.17 20.19
C THR A 66 -4.45 1.24 19.09
N VAL A 67 -4.19 0.85 17.86
CA VAL A 67 -4.27 1.70 16.66
C VAL A 67 -5.34 1.16 15.75
N LYS A 68 -6.22 2.02 15.27
CA LYS A 68 -7.22 1.69 14.26
C LYS A 68 -6.76 2.18 12.91
N ILE A 69 -6.55 1.26 11.98
CA ILE A 69 -6.11 1.55 10.62
C ILE A 69 -7.19 1.13 9.63
N THR A 70 -7.53 2.03 8.70
CA THR A 70 -8.36 1.71 7.54
C THR A 70 -7.47 1.59 6.31
N ALA A 71 -7.60 0.51 5.56
CA ALA A 71 -6.95 0.34 4.27
C ALA A 71 -8.00 0.07 3.20
N THR A 72 -7.90 0.78 2.08
CA THR A 72 -8.79 0.58 0.93
C THR A 72 -8.06 -0.13 -0.21
N GLY A 73 -8.83 -0.58 -1.22
CA GLY A 73 -8.27 -1.01 -2.51
C GLY A 73 -7.95 0.17 -3.42
N ASP A 74 -8.07 -0.07 -4.73
CA ASP A 74 -7.72 0.87 -5.78
C ASP A 74 -8.61 2.11 -5.75
N CYS A 75 -7.98 3.27 -5.62
CA CYS A 75 -8.61 4.58 -5.66
C CYS A 75 -8.10 5.34 -6.88
N THR A 76 -8.88 5.33 -7.96
CA THR A 76 -8.57 6.07 -9.19
C THR A 76 -9.20 7.45 -9.12
N LEU A 77 -8.44 8.46 -8.71
CA LEU A 77 -8.88 9.85 -8.67
C LEU A 77 -8.64 10.54 -10.02
N GLY A 78 -9.26 10.02 -11.06
CA GLY A 78 -9.01 10.51 -12.41
C GLY A 78 -9.71 9.69 -13.48
N ALA A 79 -9.25 9.85 -14.71
CA ALA A 79 -9.77 9.12 -15.87
C ALA A 79 -8.68 8.92 -16.92
N THR A 80 -8.97 8.08 -17.92
CA THR A 80 -8.13 8.00 -19.13
C THR A 80 -8.41 9.19 -20.03
N GLN A 81 -7.41 9.67 -20.76
CA GLN A 81 -7.60 10.75 -21.75
C GLN A 81 -8.55 10.37 -22.89
N THR A 82 -8.70 9.06 -23.15
CA THR A 82 -9.56 8.54 -24.24
C THR A 82 -11.04 8.49 -23.85
N HIS A 83 -11.36 8.68 -22.57
CA HIS A 83 -12.73 8.62 -22.07
C HIS A 83 -13.38 9.97 -22.26
N GLY A 84 -13.50 10.73 -23.00
CA GLY A 84 -14.19 12.02 -23.12
C GLY A 84 -14.66 12.62 -21.77
N TYR A 85 -15.17 13.85 -21.82
CA TYR A 85 -15.57 14.58 -20.60
C TYR A 85 -16.89 14.04 -20.01
N ALA A 86 -17.88 13.76 -20.88
CA ALA A 86 -19.22 13.36 -20.44
C ALA A 86 -19.21 12.00 -19.70
N GLY A 87 -19.74 11.97 -18.47
CA GLY A 87 -19.74 10.82 -17.60
C GLY A 87 -18.39 10.50 -16.94
N SER A 88 -17.37 11.35 -17.16
CA SER A 88 -16.03 11.14 -16.60
C SER A 88 -15.93 11.58 -15.15
N PHE A 89 -14.85 11.15 -14.49
CA PHE A 89 -14.45 11.64 -13.17
C PHE A 89 -14.34 13.16 -13.14
N HIS A 90 -13.81 13.77 -14.20
CA HIS A 90 -13.64 15.22 -14.32
C HIS A 90 -14.97 15.96 -14.31
N GLU A 91 -15.99 15.47 -15.04
CA GLU A 91 -17.33 16.07 -15.02
C GLU A 91 -17.96 15.99 -13.63
N TYR A 92 -17.83 14.84 -12.95
CA TYR A 92 -18.37 14.70 -11.61
C TYR A 92 -17.67 15.60 -10.60
N TYR A 93 -16.35 15.78 -10.72
CA TYR A 93 -15.61 16.70 -9.86
C TYR A 93 -16.03 18.15 -10.10
N ASP A 94 -16.12 18.60 -11.37
CA ASP A 94 -16.53 19.95 -11.72
C ASP A 94 -17.97 20.26 -11.29
N LYS A 95 -18.84 19.24 -11.28
CA LYS A 95 -20.26 19.39 -10.93
C LYS A 95 -20.54 19.32 -9.43
N TYR A 96 -19.84 18.47 -8.71
CA TYR A 96 -20.17 18.14 -7.33
C TYR A 96 -19.07 18.50 -6.33
N GLY A 97 -17.88 18.86 -6.80
CA GLY A 97 -16.72 19.17 -5.96
C GLY A 97 -16.06 17.92 -5.33
N GLN A 98 -15.01 18.18 -4.57
CA GLN A 98 -14.19 17.15 -3.96
C GLN A 98 -14.91 16.32 -2.89
N ASP A 99 -15.82 16.94 -2.13
CA ASP A 99 -16.58 16.26 -1.07
C ASP A 99 -17.47 15.11 -1.56
N TYR A 100 -17.75 15.07 -2.87
CA TYR A 100 -18.66 14.10 -3.44
C TYR A 100 -18.14 12.66 -3.36
N PHE A 101 -16.83 12.47 -3.58
CA PHE A 101 -16.30 11.12 -3.88
C PHE A 101 -16.25 10.19 -2.68
N PHE A 102 -15.78 10.63 -1.52
CA PHE A 102 -15.70 9.82 -0.31
C PHE A 102 -16.83 10.09 0.70
N LYS A 103 -17.85 10.90 0.35
CA LYS A 103 -18.93 11.33 1.26
C LYS A 103 -19.61 10.20 2.04
N ASN A 104 -19.72 9.00 1.44
CA ASN A 104 -20.42 7.86 2.06
C ASN A 104 -19.52 7.05 3.00
N ILE A 105 -18.21 7.24 2.94
CA ILE A 105 -17.23 6.48 3.74
C ILE A 105 -16.34 7.39 4.59
N ARG A 106 -16.41 8.70 4.40
CA ARG A 106 -15.64 9.71 5.15
C ARG A 106 -15.71 9.48 6.66
N SER A 107 -16.91 9.20 7.20
CA SER A 107 -17.10 8.97 8.64
C SER A 107 -16.36 7.74 9.17
N ILE A 108 -15.98 6.80 8.32
CA ILE A 108 -15.15 5.64 8.69
C ILE A 108 -13.70 6.11 8.84
N PHE A 109 -13.21 6.91 7.89
CA PHE A 109 -11.84 7.45 7.88
C PHE A 109 -11.62 8.42 9.05
N GLU A 110 -12.59 9.31 9.32
CA GLU A 110 -12.54 10.25 10.44
C GLU A 110 -12.52 9.59 11.84
N GLN A 111 -12.87 8.30 11.94
CA GLN A 111 -12.93 7.55 13.20
C GLN A 111 -11.75 6.59 13.39
N ASP A 112 -10.82 6.54 12.47
CA ASP A 112 -9.61 5.77 12.61
C ASP A 112 -8.41 6.65 13.04
N ASP A 113 -7.25 6.04 13.17
CA ASP A 113 -6.01 6.73 13.50
C ASP A 113 -5.13 6.92 12.26
N PHE A 114 -5.46 6.22 11.17
CA PHE A 114 -4.72 6.28 9.91
C PHE A 114 -5.49 5.58 8.78
N THR A 115 -5.76 6.31 7.70
CA THR A 115 -6.34 5.77 6.46
C THR A 115 -5.29 5.69 5.35
N LEU A 116 -5.12 4.48 4.78
CA LEU A 116 -4.26 4.20 3.63
C LEU A 116 -5.10 3.85 2.40
N ILE A 117 -4.84 4.51 1.27
CA ILE A 117 -5.42 4.15 -0.03
C ILE A 117 -4.35 3.63 -1.00
N ASN A 118 -4.74 2.79 -1.98
CA ASN A 118 -3.93 2.58 -3.18
C ASN A 118 -4.29 3.67 -4.20
N LEU A 119 -3.43 4.68 -4.36
CA LEU A 119 -3.64 5.74 -5.34
C LEU A 119 -3.29 5.23 -6.74
N GLU A 120 -4.27 4.67 -7.44
CA GLU A 120 -4.10 4.00 -8.73
C GLU A 120 -4.23 4.98 -9.91
N CYS A 121 -3.54 6.09 -9.84
CA CYS A 121 -3.40 7.07 -10.93
C CYS A 121 -2.27 8.05 -10.59
N VAL A 122 -1.80 8.80 -11.59
CA VAL A 122 -0.95 9.96 -11.34
C VAL A 122 -1.80 11.22 -11.10
N LEU A 123 -1.36 12.11 -10.22
CA LEU A 123 -1.91 13.46 -10.02
C LEU A 123 -0.98 14.47 -10.69
N SER A 124 -1.22 14.78 -11.97
CA SER A 124 -0.26 15.51 -12.78
C SER A 124 -0.94 16.30 -13.91
N ASN A 125 -0.25 17.36 -14.35
CA ASN A 125 -0.57 18.10 -15.57
C ASN A 125 0.24 17.62 -16.79
N ALA A 126 1.09 16.59 -16.64
CA ALA A 126 1.86 16.03 -17.74
C ALA A 126 0.97 15.58 -18.90
N THR A 127 1.44 15.77 -20.13
CA THR A 127 0.74 15.42 -21.37
C THR A 127 1.29 14.17 -22.03
N GLU A 128 2.59 13.94 -21.84
CA GLU A 128 3.28 12.78 -22.40
C GLU A 128 2.96 11.53 -21.58
N ARG A 129 2.39 10.54 -22.23
CA ARG A 129 2.01 9.27 -21.61
C ARG A 129 2.82 8.11 -22.17
N VAL A 130 2.99 7.07 -21.38
CA VAL A 130 3.58 5.81 -21.85
C VAL A 130 2.62 5.09 -22.81
N GLU A 131 3.15 4.28 -23.70
CA GLU A 131 2.36 3.51 -24.65
C GLU A 131 1.75 2.28 -23.96
N LYS A 132 0.51 2.44 -23.51
CA LYS A 132 -0.32 1.35 -22.93
C LYS A 132 -1.81 1.64 -23.12
N THR A 133 -2.64 0.61 -22.99
CA THR A 133 -4.09 0.70 -23.24
C THR A 133 -4.78 1.69 -22.31
N TRP A 134 -4.44 1.67 -21.03
CA TRP A 134 -5.07 2.50 -20.02
C TRP A 134 -4.01 3.33 -19.27
N ASN A 135 -4.11 4.64 -19.40
CA ASN A 135 -3.32 5.60 -18.63
C ASN A 135 -4.27 6.41 -17.77
N LEU A 136 -4.09 6.32 -16.46
CA LEU A 136 -4.96 6.97 -15.48
C LEU A 136 -4.32 8.26 -14.94
N LYS A 137 -5.03 9.37 -15.07
CA LYS A 137 -4.57 10.66 -14.60
C LYS A 137 -5.70 11.48 -13.98
N GLY A 138 -5.43 12.03 -12.81
CA GLY A 138 -6.18 13.10 -12.17
C GLY A 138 -5.42 14.42 -12.26
N LYS A 139 -6.13 15.52 -12.06
CA LYS A 139 -5.51 16.84 -11.88
C LYS A 139 -4.87 16.93 -10.49
N PRO A 140 -3.79 17.74 -10.31
CA PRO A 140 -3.16 17.93 -9.01
C PRO A 140 -4.12 18.30 -7.87
N GLU A 141 -5.12 19.13 -8.17
CA GLU A 141 -6.12 19.59 -7.19
C GLU A 141 -7.01 18.46 -6.65
N TYR A 142 -7.06 17.29 -7.28
CA TYR A 142 -7.87 16.16 -6.81
C TYR A 142 -7.33 15.53 -5.51
N VAL A 143 -6.12 15.89 -5.11
CA VAL A 143 -5.60 15.58 -3.76
C VAL A 143 -6.53 16.09 -2.66
N GLY A 144 -7.28 17.19 -2.92
CA GLY A 144 -8.30 17.70 -2.01
C GLY A 144 -9.36 16.68 -1.61
N ILE A 145 -9.68 15.71 -2.47
CA ILE A 145 -10.59 14.60 -2.15
C ILE A 145 -10.04 13.77 -0.98
N MET A 146 -8.73 13.55 -0.95
CA MET A 146 -8.06 12.79 0.11
C MET A 146 -7.99 13.60 1.41
N THR A 147 -7.49 14.85 1.34
CA THR A 147 -7.33 15.71 2.53
C THR A 147 -8.64 16.01 3.23
N ASP A 148 -9.71 16.26 2.47
CA ASP A 148 -11.04 16.56 3.02
C ASP A 148 -11.74 15.31 3.57
N SER A 149 -11.15 14.13 3.39
CA SER A 149 -11.75 12.87 3.80
C SER A 149 -10.90 12.09 4.80
N SER A 150 -9.96 12.74 5.50
CA SER A 150 -9.05 12.11 6.47
C SER A 150 -8.30 10.90 5.90
N VAL A 151 -7.66 11.10 4.74
CA VAL A 151 -6.74 10.13 4.17
C VAL A 151 -5.31 10.62 4.44
N GLU A 152 -4.57 9.89 5.26
CA GLU A 152 -3.22 10.26 5.68
C GLU A 152 -2.15 9.63 4.81
N GLY A 153 -2.43 8.50 4.15
CA GLY A 153 -1.43 7.73 3.43
C GLY A 153 -1.85 7.24 2.05
N ALA A 154 -0.88 7.16 1.13
CA ALA A 154 -1.04 6.62 -0.21
C ALA A 154 0.01 5.53 -0.53
N SER A 155 -0.44 4.40 -1.05
CA SER A 155 0.41 3.44 -1.74
C SER A 155 0.56 3.88 -3.19
N LEU A 156 1.80 4.04 -3.67
CA LEU A 156 2.09 4.32 -5.07
C LEU A 156 2.69 3.10 -5.82
N GLY A 157 2.83 1.96 -5.15
CA GLY A 157 3.36 0.73 -5.76
C GLY A 157 2.28 -0.01 -6.56
N ASN A 158 1.87 0.52 -7.70
CA ASN A 158 0.89 -0.10 -8.59
C ASN A 158 1.28 0.06 -10.07
N ASN A 159 0.52 -0.57 -10.97
CA ASN A 159 0.80 -0.56 -12.40
C ASN A 159 0.49 0.76 -13.11
N HIS A 160 -0.12 1.74 -12.44
CA HIS A 160 -0.45 3.06 -13.00
C HIS A 160 0.48 4.18 -12.56
N THR A 161 1.46 3.89 -11.71
CA THR A 161 2.40 4.87 -11.15
C THR A 161 3.20 5.63 -12.21
N PHE A 162 3.55 4.96 -13.32
CA PHE A 162 4.32 5.52 -14.42
C PHE A 162 3.48 5.80 -15.68
N ASP A 163 2.19 5.94 -15.57
CA ASP A 163 1.32 6.18 -16.74
C ASP A 163 1.70 7.41 -17.55
N TYR A 164 2.33 8.38 -16.91
CA TYR A 164 2.88 9.61 -17.51
C TYR A 164 4.39 9.72 -17.26
N GLY A 165 5.08 8.60 -17.26
CA GLY A 165 6.53 8.51 -17.07
C GLY A 165 6.99 9.05 -15.71
N GLN A 166 8.26 9.38 -15.64
CA GLN A 166 8.87 9.92 -14.42
C GLN A 166 8.23 11.25 -13.99
N GLN A 167 7.86 12.11 -14.94
CA GLN A 167 7.21 13.39 -14.65
C GLN A 167 5.88 13.19 -13.91
N GLY A 168 5.04 12.23 -14.34
CA GLY A 168 3.77 11.94 -13.67
C GLY A 168 3.97 11.48 -12.23
N LEU A 169 4.97 10.65 -11.96
CA LEU A 169 5.33 10.21 -10.62
C LEU A 169 5.84 11.38 -9.76
N ASP A 170 6.76 12.19 -10.29
CA ASP A 170 7.35 13.30 -9.54
C ASP A 170 6.30 14.36 -9.19
N ASP A 171 5.41 14.70 -10.12
CA ASP A 171 4.28 15.60 -9.88
C ASP A 171 3.36 15.03 -8.77
N THR A 172 3.06 13.73 -8.82
CA THR A 172 2.23 13.06 -7.81
C THR A 172 2.85 13.12 -6.42
N ARG A 173 4.15 12.83 -6.31
CA ARG A 173 4.91 12.93 -5.06
C ARG A 173 4.90 14.36 -4.50
N GLU A 174 5.12 15.34 -5.37
CA GLU A 174 5.09 16.75 -4.97
C GLU A 174 3.72 17.18 -4.46
N VAL A 175 2.65 16.74 -5.13
CA VAL A 175 1.26 17.02 -4.73
C VAL A 175 0.95 16.41 -3.37
N LEU A 176 1.30 15.14 -3.14
CA LEU A 176 1.09 14.46 -1.86
C LEU A 176 1.89 15.12 -0.73
N ASN A 177 3.17 15.44 -0.96
CA ASN A 177 4.02 16.13 0.01
C ASN A 177 3.43 17.49 0.42
N LYS A 178 2.98 18.30 -0.55
CA LYS A 178 2.34 19.59 -0.28
C LYS A 178 1.04 19.47 0.51
N ALA A 179 0.32 18.38 0.30
CA ALA A 179 -0.93 18.07 0.99
C ALA A 179 -0.70 17.45 2.38
N GLY A 180 0.53 17.10 2.75
CA GLY A 180 0.85 16.44 4.01
C GLY A 180 0.44 14.96 4.06
N ILE A 181 0.21 14.36 2.88
CA ILE A 181 -0.12 12.93 2.77
C ILE A 181 1.18 12.16 2.59
N ILE A 182 1.44 11.20 3.49
CA ILE A 182 2.60 10.34 3.39
C ILE A 182 2.40 9.26 2.33
N PHE A 183 3.49 8.74 1.74
CA PHE A 183 3.36 7.69 0.73
C PHE A 183 4.50 6.68 0.77
N GLY A 184 4.22 5.47 0.30
CA GLY A 184 5.19 4.44 0.03
C GLY A 184 5.39 4.23 -1.46
N PHE A 185 6.64 4.09 -1.90
CA PHE A 185 6.97 3.70 -3.27
C PHE A 185 8.41 3.17 -3.36
N ASN A 186 8.58 1.92 -3.76
CA ASN A 186 9.88 1.25 -3.96
C ASN A 186 10.86 1.50 -2.79
N ASP A 187 11.84 2.38 -2.98
CA ASP A 187 12.87 2.76 -2.02
C ASP A 187 12.47 3.93 -1.10
N HIS A 188 11.28 4.51 -1.30
CA HIS A 188 10.76 5.59 -0.47
C HIS A 188 9.82 5.05 0.61
N VAL A 189 10.17 5.32 1.86
CA VAL A 189 9.38 4.95 3.05
C VAL A 189 9.09 6.20 3.86
N ASP A 190 7.81 6.50 4.03
CA ASP A 190 7.36 7.56 4.92
C ASP A 190 6.85 7.00 6.24
N THR A 191 6.82 7.87 7.26
CA THR A 191 6.31 7.54 8.59
C THR A 191 5.29 8.57 9.03
N TYR A 192 4.09 8.08 9.39
CA TYR A 192 3.05 8.85 10.06
C TYR A 192 3.15 8.67 11.57
N THR A 193 2.87 9.71 12.33
CA THR A 193 2.77 9.61 13.79
C THR A 193 1.34 9.91 14.20
N THR A 194 0.66 8.94 14.81
CA THR A 194 -0.70 9.10 15.32
C THR A 194 -0.76 10.14 16.45
N LYS A 195 -1.94 10.60 16.80
CA LYS A 195 -2.16 11.51 17.95
C LYS A 195 -1.64 10.96 19.28
N ASP A 196 -1.59 9.63 19.42
CA ASP A 196 -1.11 8.93 20.63
C ASP A 196 0.38 8.59 20.54
N GLY A 197 1.09 9.10 19.52
CA GLY A 197 2.55 8.97 19.38
C GLY A 197 3.01 7.67 18.72
N ILE A 198 2.11 6.82 18.25
CA ILE A 198 2.46 5.58 17.55
C ILE A 198 2.92 5.91 16.13
N LYS A 199 4.03 5.32 15.72
CA LYS A 199 4.61 5.52 14.39
C LYS A 199 4.17 4.39 13.44
N ILE A 200 3.64 4.78 12.28
CA ILE A 200 3.19 3.89 11.20
C ILE A 200 4.08 4.15 9.99
N GLY A 201 4.83 3.14 9.53
CA GLY A 201 5.63 3.21 8.30
C GLY A 201 4.86 2.64 7.11
N ILE A 202 4.95 3.29 5.95
CA ILE A 202 4.38 2.79 4.69
C ILE A 202 5.50 2.27 3.80
N VAL A 203 5.39 1.00 3.42
CA VAL A 203 6.19 0.36 2.37
C VAL A 203 5.26 -0.08 1.26
N SER A 204 5.60 0.25 0.02
CA SER A 204 4.79 -0.09 -1.15
C SER A 204 5.69 -0.49 -2.31
N ALA A 205 5.39 -1.62 -2.94
CA ALA A 205 6.12 -2.14 -4.10
C ALA A 205 5.17 -2.88 -5.04
N SER A 206 5.48 -2.87 -6.33
CA SER A 206 4.74 -3.62 -7.35
C SER A 206 5.69 -4.25 -8.36
N GLN A 207 5.41 -5.49 -8.75
CA GLN A 207 6.09 -6.17 -9.87
C GLN A 207 5.39 -5.98 -11.22
N LEU A 208 4.22 -5.35 -11.23
CA LEU A 208 3.34 -5.26 -12.40
C LEU A 208 3.59 -4.03 -13.28
N SER A 209 4.57 -3.19 -12.99
CA SER A 209 4.91 -2.10 -13.89
C SER A 209 5.61 -2.64 -15.13
N ALA A 210 5.07 -2.32 -16.30
CA ALA A 210 5.58 -2.80 -17.59
C ALA A 210 7.02 -2.33 -17.86
N ASP A 211 7.49 -1.30 -17.19
CA ASP A 211 8.83 -0.76 -17.31
C ASP A 211 9.67 -1.16 -16.09
N ALA A 212 10.00 -2.43 -16.05
CA ALA A 212 10.83 -3.07 -14.99
C ALA A 212 12.27 -2.50 -14.87
N VAL A 213 12.59 -1.39 -15.47
CA VAL A 213 13.90 -0.74 -15.34
C VAL A 213 14.16 -0.24 -13.93
N SER A 214 13.12 0.03 -13.15
CA SER A 214 13.21 0.49 -11.75
C SER A 214 13.44 -0.63 -10.72
N TYR A 215 13.14 -1.89 -11.05
CA TYR A 215 13.12 -2.99 -10.07
C TYR A 215 14.42 -3.71 -9.86
N THR A 216 15.47 -3.40 -10.59
CA THR A 216 16.79 -4.02 -10.41
C THR A 216 17.45 -3.68 -9.07
N HIS A 217 16.95 -2.69 -8.34
CA HIS A 217 17.48 -2.29 -7.04
C HIS A 217 16.78 -2.92 -5.83
N LEU A 218 15.64 -3.59 -6.02
CA LEU A 218 14.96 -4.34 -4.96
C LEU A 218 15.48 -5.78 -4.78
N ARG A 219 16.51 -6.19 -5.52
CA ARG A 219 17.23 -7.39 -5.15
C ARG A 219 17.97 -7.09 -3.85
N ALA A 220 17.45 -7.67 -2.78
CA ALA A 220 18.09 -7.70 -1.50
C ALA A 220 19.58 -7.96 -1.69
N HIS A 221 20.42 -7.17 -1.05
CA HIS A 221 21.78 -7.58 -0.75
C HIS A 221 21.64 -8.79 0.19
N GLU A 222 21.56 -9.97 -0.40
CA GLU A 222 21.83 -11.21 0.33
C GLU A 222 23.32 -11.19 0.63
N THR A 223 23.64 -10.80 1.84
CA THR A 223 24.97 -10.99 2.44
C THR A 223 24.98 -12.32 3.16
#